data_f4c8758b424d7c98122aa626a1e18d7d
#
_entry.id   f4c8758b424d7c98122aa626a1e18d7d
#
_cell.length_a   1.000
_cell.length_b   1.000
_cell.length_c   1.000
_cell.angle_alpha   90.00
_cell.angle_beta   90.00
_cell.angle_gamma   90.00
#
_symmetry.space_group_name_H-M   'P 1'
#
loop_
_entity.id
_entity.type
_entity.pdbx_description
1 polymer ?
#
loop_
_entity_poly.entity_id
_entity_poly.type
_entity_poly.pdbx_seq_one_letter_code
_entity_poly.pdbx_strand_id
1 'polypeptide(L)'
;MSTINTKTYEPTAARSVAFLGLGVMGLPMAGHLARAGHRTTVYNRSAAKAVAWTAEFGGRSAATPREAAQGADIVFACVGNDDDLRSVVLGEGGAFAGMKPGAIFVDHTTASAEVARELGAEADRRGLKFIDAPVSGGNLGAINGALTVMCGGDAAAFETIKPVAMAFAKAVTLLGPNGAGQLAKMVNQIAIAGLVQGLAEAIAFGERAGLDMKAVLGVIGKGAAQSWQMDNRGPTMVDARFDFGFAVDWMRKDLGLCLEEARRTGARLPVTALVDQFYADIQAAGDNRLDTSSLIKRLR
;
A
#
# COMPACT_ATOMS: atom_id res chain seq x y z
N MET A 1 8.32 5.30 22.28
CA MET A 1 8.55 4.00 21.61
C MET A 1 8.70 4.26 20.13
N SER A 2 9.57 3.52 19.42
CA SER A 2 9.74 3.71 17.98
C SER A 2 8.45 3.35 17.22
N THR A 3 8.16 4.08 16.13
CA THR A 3 7.02 3.81 15.25
C THR A 3 7.21 2.58 14.36
N ILE A 4 8.39 1.95 14.39
CA ILE A 4 8.69 0.69 13.70
C ILE A 4 9.27 -0.34 14.66
N ASN A 5 9.03 -1.62 14.34
CA ASN A 5 9.62 -2.72 15.09
C ASN A 5 11.07 -2.98 14.67
N THR A 6 11.84 -3.57 15.59
CA THR A 6 13.22 -3.98 15.29
C THR A 6 13.23 -5.08 14.23
N LYS A 7 14.09 -4.90 13.22
CA LYS A 7 14.32 -5.87 12.14
C LYS A 7 15.82 -5.98 11.90
N THR A 8 16.27 -7.18 11.58
CA THR A 8 17.62 -7.38 11.03
C THR A 8 17.60 -7.08 9.54
N TYR A 9 18.50 -6.21 9.10
CA TYR A 9 18.61 -5.83 7.69
C TYR A 9 19.77 -6.58 7.05
N GLU A 10 19.53 -7.12 5.85
CA GLU A 10 20.61 -7.66 5.04
C GLU A 10 21.55 -6.52 4.60
N PRO A 11 22.86 -6.72 4.67
CA PRO A 11 23.83 -5.71 4.26
C PRO A 11 23.62 -5.30 2.79
N THR A 12 23.39 -4.03 2.54
CA THR A 12 23.32 -3.46 1.19
C THR A 12 24.19 -2.19 1.10
N ALA A 13 24.65 -1.87 -0.09
CA ALA A 13 25.38 -0.61 -0.31
C ALA A 13 24.47 0.58 0.04
N ALA A 14 24.96 1.49 0.88
CA ALA A 14 24.22 2.69 1.26
C ALA A 14 23.88 3.54 0.02
N ARG A 15 22.61 3.89 -0.15
CA ARG A 15 22.10 4.73 -1.24
C ARG A 15 21.59 6.06 -0.69
N SER A 16 21.59 7.08 -1.54
CA SER A 16 20.80 8.29 -1.29
C SER A 16 19.39 8.03 -1.76
N VAL A 17 18.42 8.08 -0.82
CA VAL A 17 17.02 7.81 -1.13
C VAL A 17 16.14 8.97 -0.68
N ALA A 18 15.05 9.21 -1.42
CA ALA A 18 13.98 10.08 -0.99
C ALA A 18 12.72 9.28 -0.72
N PHE A 19 11.86 9.74 0.21
CA PHE A 19 10.55 9.16 0.44
C PHE A 19 9.48 10.26 0.51
N LEU A 20 8.50 10.16 -0.40
CA LEU A 20 7.43 11.14 -0.57
C LEU A 20 6.11 10.56 -0.01
N GLY A 21 5.56 11.23 1.01
CA GLY A 21 4.34 10.80 1.68
C GLY A 21 4.60 9.98 2.94
N LEU A 22 4.35 10.60 4.11
CA LEU A 22 4.51 10.01 5.44
C LEU A 22 3.13 9.72 6.06
N GLY A 23 2.31 9.00 5.32
CA GLY A 23 1.07 8.40 5.81
C GLY A 23 1.34 7.18 6.68
N VAL A 24 0.28 6.45 7.03
CA VAL A 24 0.36 5.22 7.86
C VAL A 24 1.26 4.14 7.27
N MET A 25 1.45 4.13 5.95
CA MET A 25 2.33 3.21 5.25
C MET A 25 3.73 3.81 5.05
N GLY A 26 3.81 5.02 4.50
CA GLY A 26 5.07 5.63 4.09
C GLY A 26 5.99 6.00 5.25
N LEU A 27 5.44 6.41 6.40
CA LEU A 27 6.24 6.74 7.58
C LEU A 27 7.11 5.56 8.05
N PRO A 28 6.55 4.36 8.32
CA PRO A 28 7.36 3.21 8.71
C PRO A 28 8.27 2.70 7.59
N MET A 29 7.85 2.74 6.32
CA MET A 29 8.69 2.33 5.18
C MET A 29 9.95 3.20 5.10
N ALA A 30 9.80 4.53 5.16
CA ALA A 30 10.93 5.47 5.21
C ALA A 30 11.82 5.25 6.44
N GLY A 31 11.22 4.93 7.60
CA GLY A 31 11.94 4.61 8.83
C GLY A 31 12.83 3.37 8.68
N HIS A 32 12.32 2.32 8.05
CA HIS A 32 13.12 1.12 7.75
C HIS A 32 14.29 1.40 6.80
N LEU A 33 14.11 2.27 5.79
CA LEU A 33 15.21 2.68 4.90
C LEU A 33 16.34 3.38 5.68
N ALA A 34 15.97 4.31 6.57
CA ALA A 34 16.96 4.99 7.41
C ALA A 34 17.68 4.02 8.36
N ARG A 35 16.94 3.12 9.00
CA ARG A 35 17.52 2.08 9.89
C ARG A 35 18.39 1.06 9.17
N ALA A 36 18.11 0.80 7.88
CA ALA A 36 18.94 -0.04 7.02
C ALA A 36 20.24 0.67 6.55
N GLY A 37 20.47 1.93 6.95
CA GLY A 37 21.69 2.67 6.66
C GLY A 37 21.67 3.50 5.37
N HIS A 38 20.50 3.68 4.74
CA HIS A 38 20.37 4.57 3.58
C HIS A 38 20.26 6.02 4.01
N ARG A 39 20.88 6.94 3.23
CA ARG A 39 20.76 8.38 3.45
C ARG A 39 19.39 8.84 2.97
N THR A 40 18.45 9.00 3.90
CA THR A 40 17.04 9.21 3.61
C THR A 40 16.67 10.69 3.74
N THR A 41 16.06 11.26 2.69
CA THR A 41 15.40 12.57 2.70
C THR A 41 13.90 12.34 2.55
N VAL A 42 13.08 12.98 3.40
CA VAL A 42 11.62 12.79 3.36
C VAL A 42 10.90 14.08 2.97
N TYR A 43 9.75 13.91 2.33
CA TYR A 43 8.79 14.98 2.08
C TYR A 43 7.38 14.52 2.48
N ASN A 44 6.63 15.44 3.04
CA ASN A 44 5.21 15.26 3.27
C ASN A 44 4.46 16.60 3.16
N ARG A 45 3.26 16.60 2.59
CA ARG A 45 2.41 17.80 2.47
C ARG A 45 2.22 18.53 3.80
N SER A 46 2.04 17.80 4.90
CA SER A 46 2.13 18.34 6.26
C SER A 46 3.58 18.29 6.74
N ALA A 47 4.25 19.43 6.77
CA ALA A 47 5.65 19.55 7.19
C ALA A 47 5.90 19.01 8.61
N ALA A 48 4.92 19.12 9.53
CA ALA A 48 5.05 18.62 10.89
C ALA A 48 5.34 17.10 10.94
N LYS A 49 4.80 16.30 10.00
CA LYS A 49 5.10 14.87 9.91
C LYS A 49 6.53 14.61 9.50
N ALA A 50 7.09 15.41 8.58
CA ALA A 50 8.47 15.27 8.16
C ALA A 50 9.44 15.66 9.29
N VAL A 51 9.13 16.70 10.06
CA VAL A 51 9.89 17.10 11.25
C VAL A 51 9.86 15.99 12.31
N ALA A 52 8.69 15.45 12.63
CA ALA A 52 8.56 14.34 13.58
C ALA A 52 9.36 13.10 13.13
N TRP A 53 9.31 12.78 11.83
CA TRP A 53 10.05 11.66 11.27
C TRP A 53 11.57 11.86 11.40
N THR A 54 12.08 13.05 11.09
CA THR A 54 13.52 13.34 11.22
C THR A 54 14.00 13.31 12.68
N ALA A 55 13.15 13.72 13.62
CA ALA A 55 13.45 13.63 15.05
C ALA A 55 13.59 12.16 15.53
N GLU A 56 12.83 11.23 14.95
CA GLU A 56 12.85 9.82 15.34
C GLU A 56 13.95 9.02 14.62
N PHE A 57 14.09 9.22 13.30
CA PHE A 57 14.93 8.36 12.45
C PHE A 57 16.23 9.03 11.98
N GLY A 58 16.39 10.33 12.22
CA GLY A 58 17.45 11.11 11.61
C GLY A 58 17.16 11.42 10.13
N GLY A 59 18.19 11.62 9.33
CA GLY A 59 18.02 11.96 7.92
C GLY A 59 17.68 13.44 7.71
N ARG A 60 16.99 13.76 6.62
CA ARG A 60 16.67 15.12 6.20
C ARG A 60 15.19 15.23 5.81
N SER A 61 14.62 16.42 5.94
CA SER A 61 13.34 16.78 5.35
C SER A 61 13.51 17.85 4.29
N ALA A 62 12.63 17.86 3.29
CA ALA A 62 12.60 18.86 2.24
C ALA A 62 11.22 19.54 2.18
N ALA A 63 11.15 20.77 1.65
CA ALA A 63 9.92 21.54 1.55
C ALA A 63 9.07 21.14 0.34
N THR A 64 9.69 20.57 -0.71
CA THR A 64 9.05 20.13 -1.94
C THR A 64 9.47 18.73 -2.36
N PRO A 65 8.66 18.00 -3.16
CA PRO A 65 9.09 16.73 -3.77
C PRO A 65 10.37 16.88 -4.60
N ARG A 66 10.50 17.98 -5.34
CA ARG A 66 11.69 18.31 -6.13
C ARG A 66 12.94 18.37 -5.26
N GLU A 67 12.91 19.12 -4.17
CA GLU A 67 14.04 19.23 -3.24
C GLU A 67 14.38 17.88 -2.59
N ALA A 68 13.37 17.10 -2.21
CA ALA A 68 13.59 15.77 -1.64
C ALA A 68 14.31 14.84 -2.63
N ALA A 69 13.98 14.94 -3.91
CA ALA A 69 14.55 14.12 -4.99
C ALA A 69 15.97 14.53 -5.41
N GLN A 70 16.44 15.73 -5.03
CA GLN A 70 17.77 16.22 -5.43
C GLN A 70 18.89 15.30 -4.91
N GLY A 71 19.69 14.78 -5.84
CA GLY A 71 20.82 13.89 -5.53
C GLY A 71 20.42 12.47 -5.09
N ALA A 72 19.13 12.15 -5.04
CA ALA A 72 18.67 10.79 -4.77
C ALA A 72 19.01 9.83 -5.93
N ASP A 73 19.40 8.61 -5.58
CA ASP A 73 19.53 7.49 -6.50
C ASP A 73 18.17 6.86 -6.77
N ILE A 74 17.34 6.79 -5.71
CA ILE A 74 16.01 6.21 -5.73
C ILE A 74 15.04 7.13 -4.97
N VAL A 75 13.91 7.43 -5.59
CA VAL A 75 12.83 8.19 -4.98
C VAL A 75 11.63 7.26 -4.79
N PHE A 76 11.23 7.03 -3.56
CA PHE A 76 10.04 6.26 -3.20
C PHE A 76 8.86 7.20 -2.94
N ALA A 77 7.65 6.79 -3.29
CA ALA A 77 6.43 7.50 -2.96
C ALA A 77 5.35 6.57 -2.43
N CYS A 78 4.53 7.06 -1.50
CA CYS A 78 3.30 6.39 -1.06
C CYS A 78 2.29 7.46 -0.66
N VAL A 79 1.39 7.80 -1.59
CA VAL A 79 0.39 8.87 -1.46
C VAL A 79 -1.04 8.33 -1.58
N GLY A 80 -2.05 9.16 -1.82
CA GLY A 80 -3.45 8.76 -1.69
C GLY A 80 -4.05 8.09 -2.94
N ASN A 81 -3.83 8.68 -4.11
CA ASN A 81 -4.50 8.33 -5.37
C ASN A 81 -3.68 8.83 -6.57
N ASP A 82 -4.23 8.68 -7.78
CA ASP A 82 -3.61 9.09 -9.04
C ASP A 82 -3.27 10.59 -9.07
N ASP A 83 -4.18 11.45 -8.61
CA ASP A 83 -3.98 12.91 -8.63
C ASP A 83 -2.91 13.34 -7.62
N ASP A 84 -2.93 12.77 -6.41
CA ASP A 84 -1.87 12.97 -5.43
C ASP A 84 -0.50 12.52 -6.01
N LEU A 85 -0.48 11.38 -6.73
CA LEU A 85 0.74 10.87 -7.35
C LEU A 85 1.25 11.82 -8.45
N ARG A 86 0.39 12.26 -9.37
CA ARG A 86 0.77 13.26 -10.38
C ARG A 86 1.30 14.54 -9.74
N SER A 87 0.68 14.99 -8.66
CA SER A 87 1.05 16.23 -7.97
C SER A 87 2.44 16.20 -7.35
N VAL A 88 2.88 15.03 -6.85
CA VAL A 88 4.23 14.89 -6.24
C VAL A 88 5.29 14.51 -7.26
N VAL A 89 4.90 14.02 -8.45
CA VAL A 89 5.82 13.57 -9.49
C VAL A 89 6.07 14.65 -10.54
N LEU A 90 5.00 15.27 -11.05
CA LEU A 90 5.02 16.16 -12.20
C LEU A 90 5.12 17.66 -11.82
N GLY A 91 5.31 18.51 -12.82
CA GLY A 91 5.41 19.96 -12.65
C GLY A 91 6.78 20.41 -12.13
N GLU A 92 6.92 21.73 -11.95
CA GLU A 92 8.18 22.34 -11.52
C GLU A 92 8.60 21.99 -10.09
N GLY A 93 7.64 21.75 -9.20
CA GLY A 93 7.82 21.32 -7.81
C GLY A 93 7.87 19.81 -7.63
N GLY A 94 7.58 19.04 -8.67
CA GLY A 94 7.52 17.60 -8.66
C GLY A 94 8.88 16.91 -8.63
N ALA A 95 8.89 15.65 -8.20
CA ALA A 95 10.12 14.89 -8.01
C ALA A 95 10.93 14.73 -9.29
N PHE A 96 10.27 14.51 -10.45
CA PHE A 96 10.98 14.34 -11.72
C PHE A 96 11.82 15.56 -12.11
N ALA A 97 11.43 16.78 -11.69
CA ALA A 97 12.22 17.99 -11.93
C ALA A 97 13.48 18.07 -11.03
N GLY A 98 13.54 17.32 -9.96
CA GLY A 98 14.69 17.26 -9.03
C GLY A 98 15.59 16.05 -9.21
N MET A 99 15.12 15.02 -9.90
CA MET A 99 15.86 13.77 -10.10
C MET A 99 17.01 13.93 -11.13
N LYS A 100 18.13 13.27 -10.86
CA LYS A 100 19.25 13.19 -11.80
C LYS A 100 18.98 12.11 -12.87
N PRO A 101 19.56 12.24 -14.08
CA PRO A 101 19.49 11.19 -15.09
C PRO A 101 19.87 9.82 -14.55
N GLY A 102 19.12 8.78 -14.94
CA GLY A 102 19.30 7.40 -14.49
C GLY A 102 18.75 7.09 -13.09
N ALA A 103 18.25 8.09 -12.34
CA ALA A 103 17.58 7.82 -11.07
C ALA A 103 16.24 7.09 -11.27
N ILE A 104 15.83 6.34 -10.23
CA ILE A 104 14.65 5.49 -10.29
C ILE A 104 13.57 6.05 -9.37
N PHE A 105 12.35 6.24 -9.89
CA PHE A 105 11.16 6.53 -9.09
C PHE A 105 10.39 5.24 -8.83
N VAL A 106 10.03 4.99 -7.57
CA VAL A 106 9.30 3.79 -7.12
C VAL A 106 8.01 4.22 -6.44
N ASP A 107 6.89 3.91 -7.05
CA ASP A 107 5.57 4.27 -6.53
C ASP A 107 4.91 3.11 -5.79
N HIS A 108 4.72 3.27 -4.48
CA HIS A 108 4.02 2.32 -3.62
C HIS A 108 2.53 2.66 -3.42
N THR A 109 2.04 3.71 -4.05
CA THR A 109 0.62 4.08 -4.03
C THR A 109 -0.21 2.99 -4.69
N THR A 110 -1.35 2.63 -4.13
CA THR A 110 -2.37 1.90 -4.88
C THR A 110 -3.09 2.90 -5.78
N ALA A 111 -2.76 2.85 -7.06
CA ALA A 111 -3.18 3.76 -8.11
C ALA A 111 -3.68 3.00 -9.36
N SER A 112 -4.09 3.69 -10.41
CA SER A 112 -4.47 3.07 -11.66
C SER A 112 -3.24 2.51 -12.41
N ALA A 113 -3.45 1.46 -13.20
CA ALA A 113 -2.42 0.99 -14.13
C ALA A 113 -2.15 2.01 -15.26
N GLU A 114 -3.12 2.89 -15.52
CA GLU A 114 -3.00 3.96 -16.50
C GLU A 114 -1.99 5.02 -16.03
N VAL A 115 -2.13 5.53 -14.80
CA VAL A 115 -1.16 6.51 -14.27
C VAL A 115 0.25 5.91 -14.16
N ALA A 116 0.37 4.63 -13.84
CA ALA A 116 1.67 3.96 -13.81
C ALA A 116 2.34 3.94 -15.19
N ARG A 117 1.57 3.68 -16.26
CA ARG A 117 2.07 3.73 -17.64
C ARG A 117 2.37 5.16 -18.09
N GLU A 118 1.50 6.13 -17.74
CA GLU A 118 1.70 7.56 -17.99
C GLU A 118 3.03 8.05 -17.42
N LEU A 119 3.25 7.79 -16.13
CA LEU A 119 4.45 8.24 -15.42
C LEU A 119 5.70 7.47 -15.86
N GLY A 120 5.56 6.20 -16.21
CA GLY A 120 6.65 5.42 -16.80
C GLY A 120 7.12 6.02 -18.14
N ALA A 121 6.20 6.36 -19.03
CA ALA A 121 6.53 7.00 -20.30
C ALA A 121 7.13 8.41 -20.11
N GLU A 122 6.66 9.17 -19.11
CA GLU A 122 7.23 10.47 -18.79
C GLU A 122 8.65 10.36 -18.19
N ALA A 123 8.88 9.35 -17.33
CA ALA A 123 10.19 9.05 -16.78
C ALA A 123 11.21 8.74 -17.90
N ASP A 124 10.84 7.88 -18.85
CA ASP A 124 11.71 7.52 -19.98
C ASP A 124 12.05 8.75 -20.84
N ARG A 125 11.09 9.66 -21.10
CA ARG A 125 11.36 10.91 -21.83
C ARG A 125 12.38 11.82 -21.13
N ARG A 126 12.52 11.71 -19.81
CA ARG A 126 13.46 12.47 -18.98
C ARG A 126 14.76 11.71 -18.69
N GLY A 127 14.96 10.52 -19.25
CA GLY A 127 16.11 9.66 -18.94
C GLY A 127 16.08 9.13 -17.50
N LEU A 128 14.90 9.00 -16.91
CA LEU A 128 14.66 8.41 -15.60
C LEU A 128 14.08 6.99 -15.76
N LYS A 129 13.94 6.26 -14.64
CA LYS A 129 13.22 4.99 -14.59
C LYS A 129 12.05 5.09 -13.62
N PHE A 130 10.98 4.36 -13.92
CA PHE A 130 9.78 4.30 -13.09
C PHE A 130 9.42 2.84 -12.80
N ILE A 131 9.10 2.54 -11.53
CA ILE A 131 8.59 1.24 -11.08
C ILE A 131 7.28 1.51 -10.31
N ASP A 132 6.18 0.95 -10.76
CA ASP A 132 4.96 0.85 -9.95
C ASP A 132 5.11 -0.36 -9.02
N ALA A 133 4.94 -0.14 -7.74
CA ALA A 133 5.32 -1.08 -6.69
C ALA A 133 4.34 -1.09 -5.50
N PRO A 134 3.02 -1.18 -5.74
CA PRO A 134 2.05 -1.24 -4.66
C PRO A 134 2.33 -2.40 -3.72
N VAL A 135 1.85 -2.27 -2.48
CA VAL A 135 2.20 -3.17 -1.38
C VAL A 135 0.99 -3.91 -0.80
N SER A 136 1.25 -5.05 -0.20
CA SER A 136 0.30 -5.80 0.63
C SER A 136 0.92 -6.14 1.98
N GLY A 137 0.08 -6.22 3.04
CA GLY A 137 0.51 -6.47 4.42
C GLY A 137 -0.02 -5.43 5.42
N GLY A 138 -0.63 -4.35 4.92
CA GLY A 138 -1.23 -3.29 5.73
C GLY A 138 -0.23 -2.57 6.64
N ASN A 139 -0.75 -1.77 7.57
CA ASN A 139 0.08 -0.98 8.48
C ASN A 139 1.01 -1.85 9.34
N LEU A 140 0.53 -2.99 9.83
CA LEU A 140 1.36 -3.92 10.62
C LEU A 140 2.52 -4.49 9.79
N GLY A 141 2.29 -4.80 8.52
CA GLY A 141 3.34 -5.23 7.60
C GLY A 141 4.39 -4.14 7.38
N ALA A 142 3.97 -2.87 7.28
CA ALA A 142 4.87 -1.74 7.14
C ALA A 142 5.70 -1.51 8.43
N ILE A 143 5.06 -1.52 9.60
CA ILE A 143 5.73 -1.39 10.91
C ILE A 143 6.76 -2.50 11.14
N ASN A 144 6.45 -3.72 10.72
CA ASN A 144 7.32 -4.89 10.88
C ASN A 144 8.39 -5.02 9.79
N GLY A 145 8.39 -4.17 8.76
CA GLY A 145 9.26 -4.33 7.60
C GLY A 145 9.01 -5.64 6.84
N ALA A 146 7.77 -6.09 6.77
CA ALA A 146 7.35 -7.40 6.25
C ALA A 146 6.31 -7.30 5.12
N LEU A 147 6.34 -6.23 4.34
CA LEU A 147 5.45 -6.03 3.20
C LEU A 147 5.77 -7.00 2.06
N THR A 148 4.76 -7.30 1.26
CA THR A 148 4.91 -7.90 -0.07
C THR A 148 4.75 -6.78 -1.11
N VAL A 149 5.73 -6.65 -2.02
CA VAL A 149 5.79 -5.59 -3.03
C VAL A 149 5.61 -6.21 -4.41
N MET A 150 4.63 -5.71 -5.16
CA MET A 150 4.29 -6.15 -6.51
C MET A 150 4.80 -5.11 -7.50
N CYS A 151 5.87 -5.42 -8.25
CA CYS A 151 6.54 -4.44 -9.11
C CYS A 151 6.16 -4.61 -10.58
N GLY A 152 6.00 -3.48 -11.26
CA GLY A 152 5.93 -3.37 -12.70
C GLY A 152 6.94 -2.35 -13.21
N GLY A 153 7.69 -2.65 -14.28
CA GLY A 153 8.65 -1.73 -14.88
C GLY A 153 9.89 -2.39 -15.48
N ASP A 154 10.94 -1.61 -15.64
CA ASP A 154 12.21 -2.05 -16.23
C ASP A 154 12.94 -3.04 -15.32
N ALA A 155 13.42 -4.16 -15.89
CA ALA A 155 14.06 -5.23 -15.13
C ALA A 155 15.39 -4.80 -14.48
N ALA A 156 16.18 -3.97 -15.13
CA ALA A 156 17.46 -3.51 -14.58
C ALA A 156 17.24 -2.50 -13.43
N ALA A 157 16.24 -1.63 -13.58
CA ALA A 157 15.80 -0.75 -12.50
C ALA A 157 15.28 -1.57 -11.30
N PHE A 158 14.49 -2.63 -11.56
CA PHE A 158 13.99 -3.53 -10.53
C PHE A 158 15.14 -4.20 -9.75
N GLU A 159 16.14 -4.77 -10.41
CA GLU A 159 17.28 -5.38 -9.72
C GLU A 159 18.05 -4.36 -8.85
N THR A 160 18.05 -3.10 -9.25
CA THR A 160 18.67 -2.01 -8.47
C THR A 160 17.87 -1.68 -7.20
N ILE A 161 16.53 -1.62 -7.29
CA ILE A 161 15.69 -1.22 -6.16
C ILE A 161 15.38 -2.36 -5.19
N LYS A 162 15.36 -3.61 -5.66
CA LYS A 162 14.98 -4.78 -4.88
C LYS A 162 15.74 -4.91 -3.55
N PRO A 163 17.09 -4.86 -3.49
CA PRO A 163 17.82 -4.98 -2.22
C PRO A 163 17.51 -3.82 -1.26
N VAL A 164 17.22 -2.62 -1.79
CA VAL A 164 16.86 -1.45 -0.98
C VAL A 164 15.44 -1.59 -0.43
N ALA A 165 14.48 -2.02 -1.25
CA ALA A 165 13.10 -2.22 -0.85
C ALA A 165 12.93 -3.37 0.18
N MET A 166 13.83 -4.33 0.21
CA MET A 166 13.86 -5.38 1.25
C MET A 166 14.03 -4.82 2.67
N ALA A 167 14.43 -3.57 2.84
CA ALA A 167 14.45 -2.91 4.15
C ALA A 167 13.05 -2.93 4.80
N PHE A 168 11.99 -2.68 4.06
CA PHE A 168 10.59 -2.66 4.55
C PHE A 168 9.72 -3.82 4.03
N ALA A 169 10.30 -4.75 3.29
CA ALA A 169 9.58 -5.87 2.69
C ALA A 169 10.14 -7.23 3.12
N LYS A 170 9.33 -8.27 2.97
CA LYS A 170 9.72 -9.69 3.04
C LYS A 170 9.79 -10.33 1.64
N ALA A 171 9.13 -9.72 0.64
CA ALA A 171 9.14 -10.18 -0.74
C ALA A 171 8.96 -9.00 -1.68
N VAL A 172 9.76 -8.95 -2.73
CA VAL A 172 9.72 -7.93 -3.80
C VAL A 172 9.82 -8.67 -5.13
N THR A 173 8.79 -8.57 -5.97
CA THR A 173 8.67 -9.37 -7.19
C THR A 173 8.30 -8.52 -8.39
N LEU A 174 9.06 -8.65 -9.49
CA LEU A 174 8.72 -8.06 -10.78
C LEU A 174 7.70 -8.94 -11.49
N LEU A 175 6.60 -8.34 -11.95
CA LEU A 175 5.46 -9.04 -12.53
C LEU A 175 5.22 -8.70 -14.02
N GLY A 176 5.94 -7.71 -14.54
CA GLY A 176 5.83 -7.28 -15.93
C GLY A 176 6.24 -5.82 -16.14
N PRO A 177 5.87 -5.23 -17.29
CA PRO A 177 6.14 -3.81 -17.57
C PRO A 177 5.35 -2.87 -16.65
N ASN A 178 5.54 -1.56 -16.81
CA ASN A 178 4.80 -0.55 -16.04
C ASN A 178 3.29 -0.77 -16.09
N GLY A 179 2.66 -0.71 -14.93
CA GLY A 179 1.26 -1.04 -14.67
C GLY A 179 1.02 -2.48 -14.20
N ALA A 180 1.97 -3.41 -14.37
CA ALA A 180 1.80 -4.80 -13.95
C ALA A 180 1.72 -4.94 -12.42
N GLY A 181 2.45 -4.12 -11.67
CA GLY A 181 2.35 -4.06 -10.21
C GLY A 181 0.95 -3.62 -9.75
N GLN A 182 0.41 -2.55 -10.36
CA GLN A 182 -0.95 -2.06 -10.06
C GLN A 182 -2.01 -3.10 -10.42
N LEU A 183 -1.90 -3.75 -11.57
CA LEU A 183 -2.82 -4.84 -11.96
C LEU A 183 -2.77 -6.00 -10.96
N ALA A 184 -1.58 -6.40 -10.52
CA ALA A 184 -1.43 -7.43 -9.49
C ALA A 184 -2.05 -7.00 -8.15
N LYS A 185 -1.93 -5.71 -7.79
CA LYS A 185 -2.60 -5.16 -6.61
C LYS A 185 -4.13 -5.19 -6.77
N MET A 186 -4.67 -4.91 -7.95
CA MET A 186 -6.11 -5.04 -8.22
C MET A 186 -6.58 -6.49 -8.03
N VAL A 187 -5.83 -7.48 -8.53
CA VAL A 187 -6.12 -8.92 -8.29
C VAL A 187 -6.17 -9.22 -6.80
N ASN A 188 -5.21 -8.70 -6.02
CA ASN A 188 -5.22 -8.84 -4.55
C ASN A 188 -6.46 -8.21 -3.92
N GLN A 189 -6.87 -7.00 -4.33
CA GLN A 189 -8.02 -6.30 -3.74
C GLN A 189 -9.35 -6.98 -4.10
N ILE A 190 -9.49 -7.48 -5.32
CA ILE A 190 -10.64 -8.29 -5.76
C ILE A 190 -10.79 -9.53 -4.85
N ALA A 191 -9.69 -10.26 -4.62
CA ALA A 191 -9.70 -11.44 -3.77
C ALA A 191 -10.07 -11.09 -2.32
N ILE A 192 -9.48 -10.02 -1.75
CA ILE A 192 -9.76 -9.59 -0.38
C ILE A 192 -11.22 -9.17 -0.21
N ALA A 193 -11.81 -8.45 -1.17
CA ALA A 193 -13.19 -7.99 -1.08
C ALA A 193 -14.17 -9.15 -0.88
N GLY A 194 -14.11 -10.16 -1.76
CA GLY A 194 -14.98 -11.34 -1.65
C GLY A 194 -14.72 -12.15 -0.38
N LEU A 195 -13.46 -12.29 0.00
CA LEU A 195 -13.04 -13.03 1.18
C LEU A 195 -13.55 -12.40 2.49
N VAL A 196 -13.42 -11.07 2.64
CA VAL A 196 -13.89 -10.36 3.85
C VAL A 196 -15.40 -10.40 3.94
N GLN A 197 -16.13 -10.26 2.82
CA GLN A 197 -17.60 -10.39 2.82
C GLN A 197 -18.04 -11.81 3.20
N GLY A 198 -17.43 -12.84 2.62
CA GLY A 198 -17.75 -14.23 2.96
C GLY A 198 -17.48 -14.56 4.44
N LEU A 199 -16.38 -14.02 5.00
CA LEU A 199 -16.07 -14.16 6.42
C LEU A 199 -17.10 -13.44 7.30
N ALA A 200 -17.55 -12.24 6.91
CA ALA A 200 -18.58 -11.49 7.61
C ALA A 200 -19.91 -12.28 7.67
N GLU A 201 -20.33 -12.84 6.54
CA GLU A 201 -21.55 -13.68 6.45
C GLU A 201 -21.42 -14.95 7.31
N ALA A 202 -20.26 -15.62 7.24
CA ALA A 202 -20.01 -16.83 8.02
C ALA A 202 -20.09 -16.56 9.53
N ILE A 203 -19.50 -15.45 10.00
CA ILE A 203 -19.57 -15.07 11.41
C ILE A 203 -21.02 -14.72 11.81
N ALA A 204 -21.69 -13.86 11.05
CA ALA A 204 -23.07 -13.47 11.36
C ALA A 204 -24.03 -14.67 11.35
N PHE A 205 -23.87 -15.62 10.42
CA PHE A 205 -24.62 -16.88 10.39
C PHE A 205 -24.39 -17.70 11.67
N GLY A 206 -23.13 -17.91 12.04
CA GLY A 206 -22.78 -18.70 13.22
C GLY A 206 -23.29 -18.08 14.52
N GLU A 207 -23.23 -16.76 14.67
CA GLU A 207 -23.79 -16.02 15.81
C GLU A 207 -25.31 -16.27 15.93
N ARG A 208 -26.05 -16.16 14.82
CA ARG A 208 -27.48 -16.42 14.79
C ARG A 208 -27.87 -17.90 15.05
N ALA A 209 -26.96 -18.83 14.70
CA ALA A 209 -27.07 -20.24 14.99
C ALA A 209 -26.68 -20.60 16.44
N GLY A 210 -26.29 -19.62 17.27
CA GLY A 210 -25.90 -19.82 18.67
C GLY A 210 -24.52 -20.45 18.87
N LEU A 211 -23.62 -20.36 17.89
CA LEU A 211 -22.29 -20.92 18.00
C LEU A 211 -21.32 -19.93 18.69
N ASP A 212 -20.35 -20.45 19.45
CA ASP A 212 -19.18 -19.68 19.87
C ASP A 212 -18.26 -19.45 18.65
N MET A 213 -18.35 -18.27 18.06
CA MET A 213 -17.61 -17.95 16.85
C MET A 213 -16.10 -17.92 17.05
N LYS A 214 -15.59 -17.64 18.24
CA LYS A 214 -14.15 -17.72 18.50
C LYS A 214 -13.67 -19.17 18.45
N ALA A 215 -14.41 -20.09 19.04
CA ALA A 215 -14.12 -21.51 18.96
C ALA A 215 -14.24 -22.03 17.52
N VAL A 216 -15.29 -21.64 16.80
CA VAL A 216 -15.50 -22.03 15.38
C VAL A 216 -14.32 -21.56 14.51
N LEU A 217 -13.93 -20.28 14.59
CA LEU A 217 -12.80 -19.74 13.84
C LEU A 217 -11.48 -20.47 14.16
N GLY A 218 -11.28 -20.85 15.44
CA GLY A 218 -10.12 -21.64 15.87
C GLY A 218 -10.04 -23.03 15.24
N VAL A 219 -11.19 -23.61 14.86
CA VAL A 219 -11.28 -24.91 14.18
C VAL A 219 -11.12 -24.76 12.68
N ILE A 220 -11.96 -23.92 12.04
CA ILE A 220 -11.98 -23.80 10.57
C ILE A 220 -10.72 -23.09 10.03
N GLY A 221 -10.05 -22.27 10.85
CA GLY A 221 -8.78 -21.65 10.52
C GLY A 221 -7.62 -22.65 10.35
N LYS A 222 -7.81 -23.93 10.67
CA LYS A 222 -6.85 -25.01 10.42
C LYS A 222 -7.15 -25.81 9.14
N GLY A 223 -8.23 -25.46 8.47
CA GLY A 223 -8.72 -26.16 7.28
C GLY A 223 -8.70 -25.28 6.03
N ALA A 224 -9.39 -25.72 4.98
CA ALA A 224 -9.40 -25.09 3.66
C ALA A 224 -10.02 -23.67 3.64
N ALA A 225 -10.78 -23.27 4.65
CA ALA A 225 -11.36 -21.93 4.76
C ALA A 225 -10.37 -20.90 5.35
N GLN A 226 -9.19 -21.32 5.80
CA GLN A 226 -8.18 -20.44 6.42
C GLN A 226 -7.79 -19.31 5.48
N SER A 227 -7.62 -18.14 6.05
CA SER A 227 -7.08 -16.97 5.37
C SER A 227 -6.46 -16.00 6.37
N TRP A 228 -5.56 -15.13 5.89
CA TRP A 228 -5.02 -14.06 6.72
C TRP A 228 -6.13 -13.20 7.35
N GLN A 229 -7.21 -12.97 6.63
CA GLN A 229 -8.35 -12.19 7.14
C GLN A 229 -9.06 -12.95 8.27
N MET A 230 -9.25 -14.25 8.14
CA MET A 230 -9.82 -15.07 9.21
C MET A 230 -8.96 -15.01 10.47
N ASP A 231 -7.67 -15.20 10.34
CA ASP A 231 -6.73 -15.22 11.48
C ASP A 231 -6.61 -13.86 12.18
N ASN A 232 -6.58 -12.76 11.41
CA ASN A 232 -6.26 -11.44 11.93
C ASN A 232 -7.47 -10.49 12.08
N ARG A 233 -8.59 -10.79 11.42
CA ARG A 233 -9.82 -10.00 11.47
C ARG A 233 -11.01 -10.76 12.07
N GLY A 234 -11.08 -12.08 11.90
CA GLY A 234 -12.17 -12.88 12.45
C GLY A 234 -12.45 -12.60 13.93
N PRO A 235 -11.46 -12.72 14.84
CA PRO A 235 -11.66 -12.42 16.26
C PRO A 235 -12.13 -10.99 16.53
N THR A 236 -11.59 -10.00 15.82
CA THR A 236 -11.97 -8.59 16.00
C THR A 236 -13.35 -8.27 15.44
N MET A 237 -13.81 -9.01 14.39
CA MET A 237 -15.16 -8.92 13.86
C MET A 237 -16.16 -9.47 14.88
N VAL A 238 -15.85 -10.59 15.55
CA VAL A 238 -16.67 -11.14 16.65
C VAL A 238 -16.78 -10.14 17.79
N ASP A 239 -15.67 -9.48 18.16
CA ASP A 239 -15.60 -8.48 19.23
C ASP A 239 -16.14 -7.08 18.81
N ALA A 240 -16.64 -6.92 17.59
CA ALA A 240 -17.09 -5.63 17.02
C ALA A 240 -16.05 -4.50 17.12
N ARG A 241 -14.75 -4.81 16.93
CA ARG A 241 -13.65 -3.86 16.97
C ARG A 241 -13.11 -3.61 15.57
N PHE A 242 -13.11 -2.35 15.09
CA PHE A 242 -12.78 -1.98 13.71
C PHE A 242 -11.90 -0.73 13.61
N ASP A 243 -11.45 -0.15 14.73
CA ASP A 243 -10.64 1.09 14.74
C ASP A 243 -9.15 0.78 14.51
N PHE A 244 -8.83 0.24 13.34
CA PHE A 244 -7.48 -0.12 12.92
C PHE A 244 -7.44 -0.46 11.41
N GLY A 245 -6.27 -0.82 10.93
CA GLY A 245 -6.07 -1.50 9.67
C GLY A 245 -6.28 -0.64 8.44
N PHE A 246 -7.14 -1.09 7.54
CA PHE A 246 -7.34 -0.54 6.20
C PHE A 246 -8.75 0.03 6.05
N ALA A 247 -8.84 1.37 5.99
CA ALA A 247 -10.11 2.07 6.00
C ALA A 247 -10.99 1.75 4.78
N VAL A 248 -12.31 1.72 5.01
CA VAL A 248 -13.35 1.53 3.98
C VAL A 248 -13.18 2.50 2.81
N ASP A 249 -12.87 3.79 3.06
CA ASP A 249 -12.64 4.77 2.00
C ASP A 249 -11.57 4.31 1.01
N TRP A 250 -10.46 3.76 1.49
CA TRP A 250 -9.39 3.28 0.64
C TRP A 250 -9.76 2.00 -0.10
N MET A 251 -10.53 1.12 0.54
CA MET A 251 -11.02 -0.09 -0.14
C MET A 251 -11.98 0.27 -1.27
N ARG A 252 -12.90 1.21 -1.06
CA ARG A 252 -13.79 1.69 -2.10
C ARG A 252 -13.05 2.32 -3.28
N LYS A 253 -12.02 3.13 -3.00
CA LYS A 253 -11.13 3.66 -4.04
C LYS A 253 -10.50 2.49 -4.83
N ASP A 254 -9.95 1.51 -4.15
CA ASP A 254 -9.28 0.38 -4.80
C ASP A 254 -10.24 -0.46 -5.64
N LEU A 255 -11.47 -0.74 -5.14
CA LEU A 255 -12.49 -1.46 -5.91
C LEU A 255 -12.98 -0.65 -7.11
N GLY A 256 -13.08 0.68 -6.98
CA GLY A 256 -13.35 1.58 -8.09
C GLY A 256 -12.34 1.42 -9.22
N LEU A 257 -11.03 1.41 -8.90
CA LEU A 257 -9.95 1.14 -9.87
C LEU A 257 -10.10 -0.24 -10.53
N CYS A 258 -10.46 -1.28 -9.74
CA CYS A 258 -10.68 -2.62 -10.27
C CYS A 258 -11.84 -2.66 -11.26
N LEU A 259 -12.96 -2.02 -10.94
CA LEU A 259 -14.16 -1.97 -11.79
C LEU A 259 -13.93 -1.16 -13.07
N GLU A 260 -13.14 -0.09 -12.99
CA GLU A 260 -12.76 0.71 -14.14
C GLU A 260 -11.86 -0.08 -15.10
N GLU A 261 -10.82 -0.72 -14.56
CA GLU A 261 -9.95 -1.60 -15.36
C GLU A 261 -10.71 -2.79 -15.95
N ALA A 262 -11.69 -3.33 -15.22
CA ALA A 262 -12.56 -4.39 -15.72
C ALA A 262 -13.38 -3.95 -16.94
N ARG A 263 -13.92 -2.71 -16.93
CA ARG A 263 -14.62 -2.15 -18.11
C ARG A 263 -13.67 -2.04 -19.32
N ARG A 264 -12.43 -1.62 -19.08
CA ARG A 264 -11.42 -1.45 -20.14
C ARG A 264 -10.97 -2.79 -20.74
N THR A 265 -10.89 -3.83 -19.92
CA THR A 265 -10.39 -5.17 -20.35
C THR A 265 -11.51 -6.14 -20.73
N GLY A 266 -12.78 -5.81 -20.45
CA GLY A 266 -13.92 -6.71 -20.63
C GLY A 266 -14.07 -7.78 -19.54
N ALA A 267 -13.33 -7.68 -18.42
CA ALA A 267 -13.45 -8.61 -17.32
C ALA A 267 -14.79 -8.42 -16.57
N ARG A 268 -15.32 -9.52 -16.02
CA ARG A 268 -16.57 -9.51 -15.24
C ARG A 268 -16.27 -9.67 -13.76
N LEU A 269 -16.66 -8.70 -12.95
CA LEU A 269 -16.40 -8.64 -11.51
C LEU A 269 -17.71 -8.48 -10.70
N PRO A 270 -18.70 -9.41 -10.81
CA PRO A 270 -20.00 -9.24 -10.15
C PRO A 270 -19.88 -9.18 -8.63
N VAL A 271 -19.07 -10.03 -8.01
CA VAL A 271 -18.88 -10.03 -6.55
C VAL A 271 -18.20 -8.74 -6.09
N THR A 272 -17.16 -8.30 -6.78
CA THR A 272 -16.46 -7.05 -6.46
C THR A 272 -17.40 -5.84 -6.51
N ALA A 273 -18.23 -5.75 -7.56
CA ALA A 273 -19.22 -4.68 -7.71
C ALA A 273 -20.26 -4.69 -6.58
N LEU A 274 -20.73 -5.87 -6.19
CA LEU A 274 -21.69 -6.02 -5.09
C LEU A 274 -21.05 -5.60 -3.74
N VAL A 275 -19.82 -6.07 -3.48
CA VAL A 275 -19.12 -5.74 -2.22
C VAL A 275 -18.75 -4.25 -2.16
N ASP A 276 -18.45 -3.61 -3.29
CA ASP A 276 -18.27 -2.15 -3.31
C ASP A 276 -19.54 -1.41 -2.86
N GLN A 277 -20.75 -1.86 -3.30
CA GLN A 277 -22.01 -1.29 -2.81
C GLN A 277 -22.19 -1.52 -1.31
N PHE A 278 -21.80 -2.67 -0.79
CA PHE A 278 -21.84 -2.94 0.65
C PHE A 278 -20.94 -2.00 1.46
N TYR A 279 -19.75 -1.67 0.93
CA TYR A 279 -18.90 -0.66 1.54
C TYR A 279 -19.50 0.75 1.42
N ALA A 280 -20.28 1.05 0.35
CA ALA A 280 -21.00 2.31 0.26
C ALA A 280 -22.00 2.48 1.41
N ASP A 281 -22.69 1.41 1.82
CA ASP A 281 -23.59 1.45 2.97
C ASP A 281 -22.83 1.77 4.27
N ILE A 282 -21.64 1.20 4.46
CA ILE A 282 -20.78 1.51 5.63
C ILE A 282 -20.36 3.00 5.60
N GLN A 283 -20.01 3.54 4.43
CA GLN A 283 -19.68 4.98 4.30
C GLN A 283 -20.90 5.85 4.62
N ALA A 284 -22.07 5.50 4.10
CA ALA A 284 -23.31 6.25 4.34
C ALA A 284 -23.71 6.26 5.83
N ALA A 285 -23.34 5.22 6.59
CA ALA A 285 -23.51 5.16 8.04
C ALA A 285 -22.48 6.02 8.83
N GLY A 286 -21.55 6.69 8.16
CA GLY A 286 -20.50 7.50 8.80
C GLY A 286 -19.27 6.71 9.26
N ASP A 287 -19.18 5.42 8.93
CA ASP A 287 -18.14 4.47 9.37
C ASP A 287 -16.97 4.35 8.35
N ASN A 288 -16.81 5.32 7.48
CA ASN A 288 -15.88 5.34 6.35
C ASN A 288 -14.41 5.16 6.74
N ARG A 289 -14.04 5.45 8.01
CA ARG A 289 -12.68 5.30 8.52
C ARG A 289 -12.42 3.98 9.23
N LEU A 290 -13.44 3.17 9.47
CA LEU A 290 -13.29 1.84 10.05
C LEU A 290 -12.56 0.89 9.09
N ASP A 291 -11.97 -0.17 9.66
CA ASP A 291 -11.32 -1.25 8.90
C ASP A 291 -12.34 -1.95 7.98
N THR A 292 -11.86 -2.46 6.85
CA THR A 292 -12.67 -3.19 5.87
C THR A 292 -13.49 -4.34 6.46
N SER A 293 -13.05 -4.92 7.58
CA SER A 293 -13.81 -5.96 8.30
C SER A 293 -15.13 -5.47 8.92
N SER A 294 -15.37 -4.15 8.94
CA SER A 294 -16.62 -3.55 9.38
C SER A 294 -17.84 -3.92 8.51
N LEU A 295 -17.66 -4.60 7.36
CA LEU A 295 -18.74 -5.16 6.54
C LEU A 295 -19.75 -5.98 7.36
N ILE A 296 -19.31 -6.66 8.41
CA ILE A 296 -20.19 -7.44 9.30
C ILE A 296 -21.27 -6.58 9.98
N LYS A 297 -21.04 -5.27 10.18
CA LYS A 297 -22.05 -4.36 10.78
C LYS A 297 -23.36 -4.32 10.00
N ARG A 298 -23.33 -4.58 8.69
CA ARG A 298 -24.52 -4.65 7.85
C ARG A 298 -25.40 -5.90 8.10
N LEU A 299 -24.87 -6.90 8.77
CA LEU A 299 -25.48 -8.23 8.96
C LEU A 299 -25.98 -8.45 10.40
N ARG A 300 -25.72 -7.50 11.28
CA ARG A 300 -26.10 -7.51 12.71
C ARG A 300 -27.30 -6.61 13.03
#